data_f40b792bcd414cc9a5f4d2256126417c
#
_entry.id   f40b792bcd414cc9a5f4d2256126417c
#
_cell.length_a   1.000
_cell.length_b   1.000
_cell.length_c   1.000
_cell.angle_alpha   90.00
_cell.angle_beta   90.00
_cell.angle_gamma   90.00
#
_symmetry.space_group_name_H-M   'P 1'
#
loop_
_entity.id
_entity.type
_entity.pdbx_description
1 polymer ?
#
loop_
_entity_poly.entity_id
_entity_poly.type
_entity_poly.pdbx_seq_one_letter_code
_entity_poly.pdbx_strand_id
1 'polypeptide(L)'
;YMRYKKGFKNLPVKMNPFDAVNSQPNYWLSCLLIDSEAMCKQVCSEKETFYLSEKGKTCPTEILEALAAMNAEGRPIWKPMHMQPLYRMNAFVTRAGSDRAKATYCINGAEAVPNGNSADVAMDIFERGVCLPSDIKMTTQEQDRIIEIIKSCFE
;
A
#
# COMPACT_ATOMS: atom_id res chain seq x y z
N TYR A 1 3.00 -11.23 11.23
CA TYR A 1 3.55 -11.23 9.87
C TYR A 1 3.36 -12.59 9.19
N MET A 2 3.87 -13.69 9.75
CA MET A 2 3.82 -15.03 9.13
C MET A 2 2.40 -15.53 8.88
N ARG A 3 1.45 -15.20 9.77
CA ARG A 3 0.04 -15.55 9.60
C ARG A 3 -0.58 -14.81 8.42
N TYR A 4 -0.35 -13.52 8.29
CA TYR A 4 -0.75 -12.73 7.13
C TYR A 4 -0.14 -13.26 5.83
N LYS A 5 1.17 -13.50 5.83
CA LYS A 5 1.88 -14.07 4.67
C LYS A 5 1.28 -15.39 4.20
N LYS A 6 0.89 -16.26 5.15
CA LYS A 6 0.21 -17.53 4.85
C LYS A 6 -1.22 -17.30 4.35
N GLY A 7 -1.96 -16.41 5.01
CA GLY A 7 -3.36 -16.10 4.67
C GLY A 7 -3.55 -15.50 3.28
N PHE A 8 -2.59 -14.70 2.82
CA PHE A 8 -2.64 -14.03 1.52
C PHE A 8 -1.91 -14.76 0.39
N LYS A 9 -1.45 -15.99 0.60
CA LYS A 9 -0.62 -16.73 -0.36
C LYS A 9 -1.21 -16.81 -1.78
N ASN A 10 -2.53 -16.85 -1.90
CA ASN A 10 -3.25 -17.00 -3.17
C ASN A 10 -3.84 -15.66 -3.69
N LEU A 11 -3.57 -14.55 -3.04
CA LEU A 11 -3.97 -13.24 -3.50
C LEU A 11 -2.85 -12.57 -4.33
N PRO A 12 -3.20 -11.67 -5.24
CA PRO A 12 -2.23 -10.90 -6.00
C PRO A 12 -1.61 -9.77 -5.15
N VAL A 13 -0.95 -10.17 -4.07
CA VAL A 13 -0.32 -9.24 -3.11
C VAL A 13 1.02 -9.78 -2.63
N LYS A 14 1.86 -8.87 -2.18
CA LYS A 14 3.16 -9.18 -1.57
C LYS A 14 3.25 -8.58 -0.18
N MET A 15 3.82 -9.32 0.75
CA MET A 15 4.18 -8.76 2.06
C MET A 15 5.54 -8.06 1.97
N ASN A 16 5.77 -7.09 2.87
CA ASN A 16 7.07 -6.44 2.97
C ASN A 16 8.21 -7.47 3.02
N PRO A 17 9.19 -7.35 2.09
CA PRO A 17 10.30 -8.31 2.00
C PRO A 17 11.30 -8.10 3.12
N PHE A 18 12.06 -9.15 3.42
CA PHE A 18 13.26 -9.08 4.25
C PHE A 18 14.29 -10.10 3.76
N ASP A 19 15.55 -9.80 4.00
CA ASP A 19 16.64 -10.72 3.71
C ASP A 19 16.78 -11.75 4.84
N ALA A 20 16.29 -12.96 4.58
CA ALA A 20 16.28 -14.04 5.57
C ALA A 20 17.69 -14.57 5.90
N VAL A 21 18.69 -14.27 5.08
CA VAL A 21 20.08 -14.73 5.29
C VAL A 21 20.85 -13.77 6.19
N ASN A 22 20.70 -12.46 5.94
CA ASN A 22 21.53 -11.43 6.56
C ASN A 22 20.76 -10.54 7.56
N SER A 23 19.45 -10.78 7.75
CA SER A 23 18.64 -9.95 8.65
C SER A 23 17.69 -10.76 9.52
N GLN A 24 17.42 -10.21 10.70
CA GLN A 24 16.40 -10.71 11.63
C GLN A 24 15.37 -9.58 11.88
N PRO A 25 14.28 -9.54 11.11
CA PRO A 25 13.28 -8.50 11.30
C PRO A 25 12.54 -8.69 12.63
N ASN A 26 12.23 -7.58 13.29
CA ASN A 26 11.41 -7.58 14.50
C ASN A 26 9.91 -7.67 14.22
N TYR A 27 9.50 -7.67 12.94
CA TYR A 27 8.11 -7.70 12.48
C TYR A 27 7.22 -6.60 13.11
N TRP A 28 7.80 -5.46 13.43
CA TRP A 28 7.06 -4.34 14.01
C TRP A 28 5.79 -4.02 13.23
N LEU A 29 5.89 -3.99 11.91
CA LEU A 29 4.75 -3.74 11.04
C LEU A 29 4.66 -4.81 9.95
N SER A 30 3.42 -5.19 9.64
CA SER A 30 3.09 -6.03 8.52
C SER A 30 2.51 -5.17 7.42
N CYS A 31 3.24 -5.01 6.32
CA CYS A 31 2.80 -4.22 5.17
C CYS A 31 2.46 -5.14 4.01
N LEU A 32 1.36 -4.82 3.34
CA LEU A 32 0.85 -5.50 2.16
C LEU A 32 1.00 -4.57 0.97
N LEU A 33 1.48 -5.07 -0.14
CA LEU A 33 1.56 -4.37 -1.42
C LEU A 33 0.71 -5.11 -2.44
N ILE A 34 -0.29 -4.45 -3.01
CA ILE A 34 -1.16 -5.00 -4.05
C ILE A 34 -0.37 -5.07 -5.36
N ASP A 35 -0.45 -6.16 -6.11
CA ASP A 35 0.16 -6.23 -7.43
C ASP A 35 -0.51 -5.21 -8.37
N SER A 36 0.29 -4.56 -9.21
CA SER A 36 -0.20 -3.44 -10.05
C SER A 36 -1.39 -3.81 -10.94
N GLU A 37 -1.42 -5.05 -11.42
CA GLU A 37 -2.50 -5.56 -12.29
C GLU A 37 -3.80 -5.85 -11.53
N ALA A 38 -3.71 -6.00 -10.20
CA ALA A 38 -4.84 -6.22 -9.31
C ALA A 38 -5.35 -4.94 -8.65
N MET A 39 -4.81 -3.78 -9.03
CA MET A 39 -5.29 -2.49 -8.58
C MET A 39 -6.57 -2.10 -9.33
N CYS A 40 -7.62 -1.75 -8.60
CA CYS A 40 -8.72 -1.00 -9.18
C CYS A 40 -8.35 0.49 -9.31
N LYS A 41 -9.10 1.23 -10.10
CA LYS A 41 -8.84 2.65 -10.29
C LYS A 41 -9.17 3.41 -9.00
N GLN A 42 -8.21 4.12 -8.45
CA GLN A 42 -8.41 5.05 -7.34
C GLN A 42 -7.87 6.43 -7.69
N VAL A 43 -8.46 7.44 -7.08
CA VAL A 43 -7.97 8.83 -7.11
C VAL A 43 -7.83 9.27 -5.67
N CYS A 44 -6.60 9.58 -5.29
CA CYS A 44 -6.27 10.13 -3.99
C CYS A 44 -5.77 11.56 -4.19
N SER A 45 -6.52 12.54 -3.72
CA SER A 45 -6.14 13.95 -3.74
C SER A 45 -6.02 14.50 -2.32
N GLU A 46 -5.63 15.75 -2.18
CA GLU A 46 -5.63 16.41 -0.87
C GLU A 46 -7.05 16.68 -0.32
N LYS A 47 -8.06 16.66 -1.18
CA LYS A 47 -9.44 16.99 -0.84
C LYS A 47 -10.36 15.78 -0.85
N GLU A 48 -10.11 14.84 -1.75
CA GLU A 48 -11.00 13.73 -2.01
C GLU A 48 -10.21 12.45 -2.27
N THR A 49 -10.74 11.35 -1.79
CA THR A 49 -10.27 10.02 -2.14
C THR A 49 -11.48 9.21 -2.57
N PHE A 50 -11.44 8.63 -3.74
CA PHE A 50 -12.48 7.71 -4.22
C PHE A 50 -11.86 6.61 -5.09
N TYR A 51 -12.59 5.53 -5.25
CA TYR A 51 -12.20 4.41 -6.09
C TYR A 51 -13.41 3.86 -6.86
N LEU A 52 -13.11 3.14 -7.91
CA LEU A 52 -14.11 2.42 -8.71
C LEU A 52 -13.92 0.93 -8.46
N SER A 53 -14.85 0.32 -7.72
CA SER A 53 -14.80 -1.12 -7.46
C SER A 53 -14.85 -1.91 -8.78
N GLU A 54 -13.97 -2.88 -8.89
CA GLU A 54 -13.83 -3.77 -10.03
C GLU A 54 -13.62 -5.20 -9.53
N LYS A 55 -14.43 -6.14 -9.99
CA LYS A 55 -14.34 -7.53 -9.55
C LYS A 55 -12.93 -8.11 -9.74
N GLY A 56 -12.41 -8.73 -8.70
CA GLY A 56 -11.06 -9.31 -8.68
C GLY A 56 -9.93 -8.30 -8.47
N LYS A 57 -10.27 -7.01 -8.27
CA LYS A 57 -9.30 -5.94 -8.02
C LYS A 57 -9.71 -5.13 -6.80
N THR A 58 -8.72 -4.53 -6.17
CA THR A 58 -8.94 -3.64 -5.03
C THR A 58 -7.90 -2.52 -4.99
N CYS A 59 -7.99 -1.65 -4.01
CA CYS A 59 -6.99 -0.60 -3.76
C CYS A 59 -6.82 -0.37 -2.25
N PRO A 60 -5.75 0.33 -1.83
CA PRO A 60 -5.53 0.66 -0.42
C PRO A 60 -6.73 1.33 0.25
N THR A 61 -7.41 2.24 -0.44
CA THR A 61 -8.59 2.94 0.08
C THR A 61 -9.70 1.96 0.42
N GLU A 62 -10.07 1.08 -0.51
CA GLU A 62 -11.12 0.07 -0.30
C GLU A 62 -10.79 -0.87 0.85
N ILE A 63 -9.56 -1.37 0.92
CA ILE A 63 -9.11 -2.23 2.03
C ILE A 63 -9.22 -1.51 3.38
N LEU A 64 -8.78 -0.24 3.45
CA LEU A 64 -8.85 0.54 4.69
C LEU A 64 -10.28 0.81 5.12
N GLU A 65 -11.18 1.10 4.19
CA GLU A 65 -12.60 1.28 4.47
C GLU A 65 -13.27 -0.02 4.93
N ALA A 66 -12.97 -1.14 4.28
CA ALA A 66 -13.48 -2.46 4.68
C ALA A 66 -13.01 -2.86 6.10
N LEU A 67 -11.75 -2.61 6.42
CA LEU A 67 -11.22 -2.81 7.77
C LEU A 67 -11.91 -1.92 8.79
N ALA A 68 -12.05 -0.62 8.49
CA ALA A 68 -12.70 0.35 9.37
C ALA A 68 -14.18 -0.01 9.63
N ALA A 69 -14.92 -0.46 8.63
CA ALA A 69 -16.29 -0.92 8.75
C ALA A 69 -16.45 -2.09 9.73
N MET A 70 -15.40 -2.87 9.93
CA MET A 70 -15.34 -4.01 10.85
C MET A 70 -14.58 -3.70 12.14
N ASN A 71 -14.40 -2.41 12.45
CA ASN A 71 -13.70 -1.92 13.63
C ASN A 71 -12.25 -2.42 13.74
N ALA A 72 -11.57 -2.57 12.60
CA ALA A 72 -10.15 -2.89 12.52
C ALA A 72 -9.40 -1.70 11.90
N GLU A 73 -8.27 -1.31 12.50
CA GLU A 73 -7.51 -0.16 12.05
C GLU A 73 -6.31 -0.57 11.19
N GLY A 74 -6.41 -0.42 9.88
CA GLY A 74 -5.26 -0.38 8.97
C GLY A 74 -4.79 1.06 8.77
N ARG A 75 -3.61 1.22 8.19
CA ARG A 75 -3.03 2.53 7.86
C ARG A 75 -2.49 2.55 6.42
N PRO A 76 -2.54 3.69 5.72
CA PRO A 76 -1.78 3.83 4.48
C PRO A 76 -0.29 3.69 4.77
N ILE A 77 0.49 3.27 3.78
CA ILE A 77 1.95 3.37 3.85
C ILE A 77 2.35 4.84 3.96
N TRP A 78 3.49 5.12 4.58
CA TRP A 78 3.98 6.49 4.77
C TRP A 78 4.18 7.22 3.45
N LYS A 79 3.64 8.43 3.39
CA LYS A 79 3.84 9.31 2.26
C LYS A 79 5.33 9.65 2.13
N PRO A 80 5.96 9.40 0.96
CA PRO A 80 7.36 9.69 0.74
C PRO A 80 7.74 11.14 1.02
N MET A 81 8.96 11.37 1.50
CA MET A 81 9.43 12.70 1.90
C MET A 81 9.36 13.72 0.76
N HIS A 82 9.76 13.33 -0.46
CA HIS A 82 9.69 14.20 -1.64
C HIS A 82 8.27 14.57 -2.06
N MET A 83 7.26 13.84 -1.61
CA MET A 83 5.84 14.15 -1.82
C MET A 83 5.28 15.08 -0.74
N GLN A 84 5.99 15.31 0.36
CA GLN A 84 5.56 16.24 1.40
C GLN A 84 5.61 17.68 0.88
N PRO A 85 4.65 18.56 1.24
CA PRO A 85 4.60 19.93 0.74
C PRO A 85 5.92 20.70 0.90
N LEU A 86 6.60 20.48 2.04
CA LEU A 86 7.87 21.14 2.36
C LEU A 86 9.00 20.77 1.38
N TYR A 87 8.99 19.55 0.85
CA TYR A 87 10.10 18.99 0.06
C TYR A 87 9.79 18.85 -1.43
N ARG A 88 8.59 19.21 -1.88
CA ARG A 88 8.17 19.07 -3.30
C ARG A 88 9.10 19.78 -4.30
N MET A 89 9.76 20.84 -3.87
CA MET A 89 10.66 21.61 -4.71
C MET A 89 12.12 21.14 -4.64
N ASN A 90 12.42 20.21 -3.75
CA ASN A 90 13.77 19.70 -3.60
C ASN A 90 14.05 18.63 -4.66
N ALA A 91 15.31 18.57 -5.12
CA ALA A 91 15.77 17.46 -5.96
C ALA A 91 15.90 16.20 -5.11
N PHE A 92 15.64 15.05 -5.71
CA PHE A 92 15.95 13.76 -5.09
C PHE A 92 16.46 12.76 -6.14
N VAL A 93 17.18 11.74 -5.68
CA VAL A 93 17.79 10.74 -6.55
C VAL A 93 16.79 9.62 -6.83
N THR A 94 16.57 9.33 -8.10
CA THR A 94 15.78 8.19 -8.57
C THR A 94 16.69 7.10 -9.14
N ARG A 95 16.16 5.91 -9.41
CA ARG A 95 16.90 4.87 -10.14
C ARG A 95 17.27 5.26 -11.56
N ALA A 96 16.51 6.15 -12.17
CA ALA A 96 16.75 6.64 -13.52
C ALA A 96 17.78 7.79 -13.59
N GLY A 97 18.26 8.27 -12.46
CA GLY A 97 19.19 9.38 -12.37
C GLY A 97 18.70 10.51 -11.48
N SER A 98 19.33 11.69 -11.59
CA SER A 98 19.08 12.86 -10.74
C SER A 98 17.93 13.76 -11.22
N ASP A 99 17.04 13.26 -12.05
CA ASP A 99 15.89 14.05 -12.49
C ASP A 99 14.98 14.37 -11.31
N ARG A 100 14.53 15.61 -11.24
CA ARG A 100 13.49 16.01 -10.29
C ARG A 100 12.27 15.13 -10.53
N ALA A 101 12.00 14.20 -9.66
CA ALA A 101 10.69 13.61 -9.63
C ALA A 101 9.71 14.75 -9.34
N LYS A 102 8.92 15.09 -10.31
CA LYS A 102 7.77 15.96 -10.10
C LYS A 102 6.82 15.11 -9.28
N ALA A 103 6.52 15.55 -8.07
CA ALA A 103 5.42 14.99 -7.28
C ALA A 103 4.11 15.36 -8.00
N THR A 104 3.81 14.65 -9.06
CA THR A 104 2.59 14.82 -9.87
C THR A 104 1.34 14.29 -9.15
N TYR A 105 1.54 13.68 -8.01
CA TYR A 105 0.49 13.01 -7.25
C TYR A 105 -0.72 13.88 -6.88
N CYS A 106 -0.59 15.19 -6.78
CA CYS A 106 -1.67 16.02 -6.26
C CYS A 106 -2.00 17.25 -7.11
N ILE A 107 -1.49 17.33 -8.30
CA ILE A 107 -1.74 18.50 -9.15
C ILE A 107 -2.46 18.01 -10.40
N ASN A 108 -3.78 18.00 -10.37
CA ASN A 108 -4.66 17.88 -11.54
C ASN A 108 -5.13 16.49 -11.98
N GLY A 109 -5.32 15.51 -11.12
CA GLY A 109 -5.88 14.21 -11.58
C GLY A 109 -5.07 13.59 -12.73
N ALA A 110 -3.84 14.00 -12.88
CA ALA A 110 -2.95 13.55 -13.91
C ALA A 110 -2.54 12.13 -13.60
N GLU A 111 -2.75 11.30 -14.57
CA GLU A 111 -2.42 9.91 -14.74
C GLU A 111 -1.44 9.37 -13.71
N ALA A 112 -1.95 8.49 -12.82
CA ALA A 112 -1.08 7.59 -12.10
C ALA A 112 -0.11 7.00 -13.11
N VAL A 113 1.19 7.03 -12.80
CA VAL A 113 2.19 6.40 -13.68
C VAL A 113 1.76 4.95 -13.85
N PRO A 114 1.35 4.54 -15.04
CA PRO A 114 0.81 3.20 -15.21
C PRO A 114 1.92 2.18 -14.98
N ASN A 115 1.59 1.18 -14.17
CA ASN A 115 2.23 -0.13 -14.21
C ASN A 115 3.68 -0.22 -13.79
N GLY A 116 3.96 -0.33 -12.47
CA GLY A 116 5.12 -1.09 -11.98
C GLY A 116 6.53 -0.67 -12.45
N ASN A 117 6.63 0.25 -13.38
CA ASN A 117 7.84 0.80 -13.96
C ASN A 117 8.14 2.23 -13.48
N SER A 118 7.53 2.64 -12.39
CA SER A 118 7.88 3.92 -11.79
C SER A 118 9.35 3.91 -11.40
N ALA A 119 10.10 4.87 -11.88
CA ALA A 119 11.45 5.13 -11.40
C ALA A 119 11.46 5.50 -9.90
N ASP A 120 10.32 5.85 -9.34
CA ASP A 120 10.07 6.20 -7.95
C ASP A 120 9.43 5.03 -7.18
N VAL A 121 10.28 4.19 -6.62
CA VAL A 121 9.88 3.01 -5.84
C VAL A 121 9.08 3.41 -4.59
N ALA A 122 9.40 4.54 -3.97
CA ALA A 122 8.72 4.95 -2.75
C ALA A 122 7.28 5.40 -3.04
N MET A 123 7.07 6.09 -4.15
CA MET A 123 5.73 6.49 -4.60
C MET A 123 4.90 5.26 -4.98
N ASP A 124 5.47 4.31 -5.72
CA ASP A 124 4.80 3.06 -6.09
C ASP A 124 4.34 2.26 -4.86
N ILE A 125 5.19 2.13 -3.85
CA ILE A 125 4.83 1.46 -2.59
C ILE A 125 3.73 2.24 -1.85
N PHE A 126 3.79 3.55 -1.82
CA PHE A 126 2.77 4.39 -1.18
C PHE A 126 1.40 4.26 -1.85
N GLU A 127 1.36 4.22 -3.16
CA GLU A 127 0.11 4.13 -3.93
C GLU A 127 -0.60 2.78 -3.82
N ARG A 128 0.16 1.69 -3.66
CA ARG A 128 -0.35 0.32 -3.66
C ARG A 128 -0.29 -0.39 -2.32
N GLY A 129 0.29 0.26 -1.32
CA GLY A 129 0.61 -0.37 -0.05
C GLY A 129 -0.39 -0.06 1.06
N VAL A 130 -0.57 -1.03 1.94
CA VAL A 130 -1.37 -0.92 3.18
C VAL A 130 -0.56 -1.44 4.35
N CYS A 131 -0.58 -0.71 5.45
CA CYS A 131 -0.06 -1.14 6.73
C CYS A 131 -1.17 -1.85 7.50
N LEU A 132 -0.98 -3.13 7.79
CA LEU A 132 -1.97 -3.96 8.45
C LEU A 132 -1.92 -3.80 9.97
N PRO A 133 -3.03 -4.06 10.68
CA PRO A 133 -3.02 -4.14 12.13
C PRO A 133 -1.93 -5.10 12.63
N SER A 134 -1.06 -4.64 13.51
CA SER A 134 0.14 -5.38 13.93
C SER A 134 0.37 -5.30 15.45
N ASP A 135 -0.70 -5.15 16.24
CA ASP A 135 -0.62 -5.16 17.71
C ASP A 135 -0.18 -6.53 18.22
N ILE A 136 0.76 -6.55 19.17
CA ILE A 136 1.22 -7.77 19.82
C ILE A 136 0.16 -8.45 20.67
N LYS A 137 -0.90 -7.75 21.09
CA LYS A 137 -2.03 -8.28 21.84
C LYS A 137 -3.09 -8.91 20.96
N MET A 138 -2.98 -8.77 19.64
CA MET A 138 -3.94 -9.30 18.69
C MET A 138 -3.98 -10.83 18.76
N THR A 139 -5.17 -11.35 18.92
CA THR A 139 -5.42 -12.80 18.91
C THR A 139 -5.31 -13.38 17.50
N THR A 140 -5.15 -14.69 17.41
CA THR A 140 -5.16 -15.40 16.12
C THR A 140 -6.49 -15.26 15.40
N GLN A 141 -7.60 -15.22 16.14
CA GLN A 141 -8.95 -15.05 15.59
C GLN A 141 -9.14 -13.65 14.98
N GLU A 142 -8.66 -12.61 15.64
CA GLU A 142 -8.69 -11.26 15.10
C GLU A 142 -7.84 -11.14 13.83
N GLN A 143 -6.66 -11.77 13.80
CA GLN A 143 -5.86 -11.82 12.57
C GLN A 143 -6.55 -12.55 11.43
N ASP A 144 -7.21 -13.67 11.71
CA ASP A 144 -7.96 -14.42 10.70
C ASP A 144 -9.12 -13.59 10.15
N ARG A 145 -9.83 -12.87 11.02
CA ARG A 145 -10.89 -11.95 10.60
C ARG A 145 -10.36 -10.87 9.66
N ILE A 146 -9.21 -10.28 9.97
CA ILE A 146 -8.56 -9.29 9.09
C ILE A 146 -8.20 -9.90 7.74
N ILE A 147 -7.68 -11.13 7.73
CA ILE A 147 -7.36 -11.85 6.51
C ILE A 147 -8.62 -12.06 5.64
N GLU A 148 -9.74 -12.47 6.23
CA GLU A 148 -10.99 -12.68 5.49
C GLU A 148 -11.58 -11.35 4.95
N ILE A 149 -11.53 -10.27 5.73
CA ILE A 149 -11.94 -8.94 5.25
C ILE A 149 -11.15 -8.54 4.00
N ILE A 150 -9.82 -8.70 4.02
CA ILE A 150 -8.99 -8.34 2.88
C ILE A 150 -9.23 -9.25 1.69
N LYS A 151 -9.46 -10.54 1.89
CA LYS A 151 -9.83 -11.45 0.81
C LYS A 151 -11.11 -11.04 0.12
N SER A 152 -12.12 -10.62 0.88
CA SER A 152 -13.41 -10.18 0.31
C SER A 152 -13.29 -8.91 -0.56
N CYS A 153 -12.25 -8.09 -0.38
CA CYS A 153 -11.99 -6.96 -1.27
C CYS A 153 -11.53 -7.38 -2.69
N PHE A 154 -11.18 -8.66 -2.89
CA PHE A 154 -10.78 -9.20 -4.20
C PHE A 154 -11.89 -10.06 -4.86
N GLU A 155 -13.06 -10.20 -4.26
CA GLU A 155 -14.20 -10.98 -4.78
C GLU A 155 -15.16 -10.09 -5.60
#